data_37c439b0e2ba1d363a7bcb5311211e39
#
_entry.id   37c439b0e2ba1d363a7bcb5311211e39
#
_cell.length_a   1.000
_cell.length_b   1.000
_cell.length_c   1.000
_cell.angle_alpha   90.00
_cell.angle_beta   90.00
_cell.angle_gamma   90.00
#
_symmetry.space_group_name_H-M   'P 1'
#
loop_
_entity.id
_entity.type
_entity.pdbx_description
1 polymer ?
#
loop_
_entity_poly.entity_id
_entity_poly.type
_entity_poly.pdbx_seq_one_letter_code
_entity_poly.pdbx_strand_id
1 'polypeptide(L)'
;MPAMDETLVSLDCIHGAVSVVGSMNADYTVTTERLPKPGETVLGGPLRVLPGGKSGNQAVSAARLGAKVRLFGVLGSDANADFLLEALNDTGVDTSYIRHVDGASGTTVITVDAAGENTIVYSPGSNAYVSVEYIQSMRDNLTSADVLGLCLESPMETVTACARLCHDAGLKVLLNDSPFVAELPAELIEASDILLVNEHEMAQLLDIAEPDDDDWDGLDW
;
A
#
# COMPACT_ATOMS: atom_id res chain seq x y z
N MET A 1 -35.49 6.79 13.02
CA MET A 1 -34.03 6.76 13.01
C MET A 1 -33.63 6.06 14.30
N PRO A 2 -33.01 4.87 14.26
CA PRO A 2 -32.42 4.29 15.46
C PRO A 2 -31.18 5.12 15.79
N ALA A 3 -30.97 5.42 17.07
CA ALA A 3 -29.82 6.10 17.60
C ALA A 3 -28.56 5.27 17.24
N MET A 4 -27.62 5.87 16.51
CA MET A 4 -26.28 5.31 16.37
C MET A 4 -25.70 5.22 17.79
N ASP A 5 -25.42 4.00 18.21
CA ASP A 5 -24.67 3.74 19.44
C ASP A 5 -23.25 4.26 19.20
N GLU A 6 -22.94 5.43 19.75
CA GLU A 6 -21.61 6.01 19.74
C GLU A 6 -20.70 5.21 20.68
N THR A 7 -20.36 3.98 20.30
CA THR A 7 -19.24 3.30 20.92
C THR A 7 -17.97 3.90 20.35
N LEU A 8 -17.56 5.06 20.90
CA LEU A 8 -16.23 5.62 20.69
C LEU A 8 -15.21 4.56 21.16
N VAL A 9 -14.69 3.79 20.25
CA VAL A 9 -13.54 2.93 20.52
C VAL A 9 -12.38 3.87 20.83
N SER A 10 -11.94 3.91 22.08
CA SER A 10 -10.73 4.65 22.45
C SER A 10 -9.55 4.09 21.67
N LEU A 11 -8.91 4.92 20.87
CA LEU A 11 -7.70 4.54 20.13
C LEU A 11 -6.53 4.15 21.06
N ASP A 12 -6.62 4.49 22.35
CA ASP A 12 -5.68 4.08 23.40
C ASP A 12 -5.65 2.57 23.66
N CYS A 13 -6.56 1.80 23.07
CA CYS A 13 -6.67 0.34 23.22
C CYS A 13 -6.11 -0.45 22.03
N ILE A 14 -5.55 0.19 21.01
CA ILE A 14 -4.98 -0.52 19.87
C ILE A 14 -3.53 -0.90 20.20
N HIS A 15 -3.33 -2.14 20.67
CA HIS A 15 -2.04 -2.68 21.09
C HIS A 15 -1.68 -3.93 20.27
N GLY A 16 -1.73 -3.85 18.94
CA GLY A 16 -1.34 -4.94 18.06
C GLY A 16 0.04 -4.73 17.44
N ALA A 17 0.64 -5.81 16.99
CA ALA A 17 1.82 -5.80 16.15
C ALA A 17 1.41 -6.04 14.69
N VAL A 18 1.91 -5.21 13.78
CA VAL A 18 1.64 -5.30 12.35
C VAL A 18 2.94 -5.45 11.60
N SER A 19 3.03 -6.48 10.78
CA SER A 19 4.05 -6.59 9.74
C SER A 19 3.48 -6.09 8.43
N VAL A 20 4.18 -5.20 7.75
CA VAL A 20 3.80 -4.70 6.42
C VAL A 20 4.90 -5.07 5.45
N VAL A 21 4.54 -5.64 4.30
CA VAL A 21 5.51 -6.01 3.26
C VAL A 21 5.19 -5.25 1.99
N GLY A 22 6.21 -4.60 1.41
CA GLY A 22 6.08 -4.08 0.06
C GLY A 22 6.70 -2.72 -0.20
N SER A 23 5.98 -1.88 -0.91
CA SER A 23 6.47 -0.70 -1.60
C SER A 23 6.68 0.53 -0.72
N MET A 24 7.69 1.29 -1.10
CA MET A 24 7.96 2.66 -0.67
C MET A 24 8.30 3.48 -1.90
N ASN A 25 7.62 4.61 -2.11
CA ASN A 25 7.77 5.43 -3.29
C ASN A 25 8.02 6.90 -2.93
N ALA A 26 8.90 7.55 -3.66
CA ALA A 26 8.95 9.00 -3.69
C ALA A 26 7.95 9.51 -4.75
N ASP A 27 6.90 10.20 -4.30
CA ASP A 27 5.81 10.68 -5.15
C ASP A 27 6.09 12.11 -5.62
N TYR A 28 6.49 12.26 -6.89
CA TYR A 28 6.73 13.54 -7.55
C TYR A 28 5.44 14.08 -8.12
N THR A 29 4.85 15.06 -7.43
CA THR A 29 3.52 15.60 -7.77
C THR A 29 3.62 17.03 -8.28
N VAL A 30 2.94 17.32 -9.39
CA VAL A 30 2.74 18.66 -9.93
C VAL A 30 1.26 18.91 -10.21
N THR A 31 0.76 20.10 -9.84
CA THR A 31 -0.60 20.51 -10.16
C THR A 31 -0.61 21.35 -11.44
N THR A 32 -1.68 21.24 -12.24
CA THR A 32 -1.87 21.98 -13.48
C THR A 32 -3.31 22.46 -13.58
N GLU A 33 -3.60 23.40 -14.48
CA GLU A 33 -4.99 23.82 -14.76
C GLU A 33 -5.79 22.66 -15.41
N ARG A 34 -5.16 21.91 -16.29
CA ARG A 34 -5.69 20.71 -16.93
C ARG A 34 -4.57 19.72 -17.23
N LEU A 35 -4.92 18.45 -17.37
CA LEU A 35 -3.96 17.44 -17.82
C LEU A 35 -3.50 17.71 -19.27
N PRO A 36 -2.18 17.54 -19.59
CA PRO A 36 -1.66 17.70 -20.94
C PRO A 36 -2.16 16.58 -21.86
N LYS A 37 -2.47 16.91 -23.10
CA LYS A 37 -2.67 15.91 -24.15
C LYS A 37 -1.34 15.44 -24.73
N PRO A 38 -1.28 14.31 -25.43
CA PRO A 38 -0.07 13.86 -26.09
C PRO A 38 0.58 14.95 -26.97
N GLY A 39 1.86 15.24 -26.72
CA GLY A 39 2.61 16.29 -27.44
C GLY A 39 2.46 17.71 -26.90
N GLU A 40 1.62 17.93 -25.88
CA GLU A 40 1.45 19.26 -25.28
C GLU A 40 2.46 19.52 -24.16
N THR A 41 2.80 20.80 -24.00
CA THR A 41 3.45 21.31 -22.79
C THR A 41 2.48 22.25 -22.09
N VAL A 42 2.20 21.99 -20.81
CA VAL A 42 1.37 22.85 -19.97
C VAL A 42 2.20 23.44 -18.83
N LEU A 43 1.80 24.62 -18.35
CA LEU A 43 2.44 25.22 -17.17
C LEU A 43 1.89 24.51 -15.92
N GLY A 44 2.81 24.03 -15.07
CA GLY A 44 2.50 23.45 -13.77
C GLY A 44 2.86 24.37 -12.61
N GLY A 45 2.33 24.06 -11.44
CA GLY A 45 2.72 24.63 -10.17
C GLY A 45 4.07 24.10 -9.67
N PRO A 46 4.45 24.41 -8.42
CA PRO A 46 5.67 23.88 -7.82
C PRO A 46 5.64 22.34 -7.75
N LEU A 47 6.73 21.70 -8.16
CA LEU A 47 6.93 20.28 -7.94
C LEU A 47 7.04 19.98 -6.44
N ARG A 48 6.30 19.01 -5.97
CA ARG A 48 6.36 18.48 -4.60
C ARG A 48 6.87 17.05 -4.64
N VAL A 49 7.66 16.69 -3.64
CA VAL A 49 8.07 15.30 -3.41
C VAL A 49 7.49 14.89 -2.07
N LEU A 50 6.68 13.84 -2.07
CA LEU A 50 6.00 13.33 -0.88
C LEU A 50 6.40 11.86 -0.65
N PRO A 51 6.50 11.42 0.61
CA PRO A 51 6.65 10.00 0.88
C PRO A 51 5.34 9.28 0.56
N GLY A 52 5.44 8.17 -0.15
CA GLY A 52 4.32 7.38 -0.62
C GLY A 52 4.68 5.90 -0.71
N GLY A 53 3.98 5.20 -1.58
CA GLY A 53 3.97 3.74 -1.65
C GLY A 53 2.88 3.17 -0.75
N LYS A 54 2.09 2.26 -1.29
CA LYS A 54 0.91 1.72 -0.59
C LYS A 54 1.29 1.04 0.73
N SER A 55 2.38 0.26 0.74
CA SER A 55 2.86 -0.39 1.96
C SER A 55 3.47 0.59 2.96
N GLY A 56 4.22 1.59 2.50
CA GLY A 56 4.69 2.68 3.35
C GLY A 56 3.54 3.42 4.02
N ASN A 57 2.49 3.76 3.25
CA ASN A 57 1.30 4.43 3.76
C ASN A 57 0.52 3.57 4.77
N GLN A 58 0.38 2.26 4.54
CA GLN A 58 -0.23 1.32 5.51
C GLN A 58 0.58 1.30 6.81
N ALA A 59 1.91 1.19 6.72
CA ALA A 59 2.79 1.16 7.88
C ALA A 59 2.68 2.43 8.71
N VAL A 60 2.75 3.60 8.07
CA VAL A 60 2.62 4.91 8.73
C VAL A 60 1.24 5.07 9.37
N SER A 61 0.18 4.68 8.69
CA SER A 61 -1.18 4.79 9.22
C SER A 61 -1.38 3.91 10.44
N ALA A 62 -0.94 2.65 10.40
CA ALA A 62 -1.01 1.73 11.53
C ALA A 62 -0.18 2.23 12.73
N ALA A 63 1.04 2.75 12.49
CA ALA A 63 1.87 3.30 13.55
C ALA A 63 1.25 4.52 14.22
N ARG A 64 0.66 5.44 13.44
CA ARG A 64 -0.07 6.61 13.96
C ARG A 64 -1.30 6.24 14.78
N LEU A 65 -1.91 5.09 14.51
CA LEU A 65 -3.02 4.53 15.29
C LEU A 65 -2.54 3.77 16.53
N GLY A 66 -1.23 3.68 16.80
CA GLY A 66 -0.67 3.09 18.01
C GLY A 66 -0.19 1.65 17.87
N ALA A 67 -0.25 1.04 16.69
CA ALA A 67 0.30 -0.29 16.47
C ALA A 67 1.84 -0.30 16.50
N LYS A 68 2.42 -1.45 16.88
CA LYS A 68 3.86 -1.71 16.71
C LYS A 68 4.09 -2.21 15.29
N VAL A 69 4.63 -1.36 14.43
CA VAL A 69 4.73 -1.67 13.00
C VAL A 69 6.16 -1.99 12.59
N ARG A 70 6.35 -3.08 11.86
CA ARG A 70 7.58 -3.45 11.15
C ARG A 70 7.33 -3.38 9.66
N LEU A 71 8.18 -2.66 8.94
CA LEU A 71 8.09 -2.58 7.48
C LEU A 71 9.22 -3.39 6.84
N PHE A 72 8.82 -4.31 5.98
CA PHE A 72 9.70 -5.16 5.17
C PHE A 72 9.63 -4.68 3.72
N GLY A 73 10.75 -4.24 3.19
CA GLY A 73 10.80 -3.68 1.84
C GLY A 73 12.24 -3.47 1.36
N VAL A 74 12.37 -2.91 0.17
CA VAL A 74 13.68 -2.65 -0.43
C VAL A 74 13.72 -1.20 -0.92
N LEU A 75 14.74 -0.46 -0.52
CA LEU A 75 15.07 0.87 -1.02
C LEU A 75 16.29 0.82 -1.94
N GLY A 76 16.43 1.83 -2.77
CA GLY A 76 17.62 2.04 -3.56
C GLY A 76 18.80 2.59 -2.75
N SER A 77 19.81 3.08 -3.46
CA SER A 77 20.98 3.78 -2.91
C SER A 77 21.00 5.24 -3.35
N ASP A 78 19.83 5.86 -3.45
CA ASP A 78 19.62 7.22 -3.94
C ASP A 78 19.10 8.16 -2.82
N ALA A 79 19.00 9.45 -3.14
CA ALA A 79 18.48 10.46 -2.20
C ALA A 79 17.01 10.21 -1.79
N ASN A 80 16.24 9.50 -2.63
CA ASN A 80 14.87 9.12 -2.29
C ASN A 80 14.85 8.07 -1.17
N ALA A 81 15.85 7.17 -1.11
CA ALA A 81 15.96 6.21 -0.02
C ALA A 81 16.10 6.90 1.34
N ASP A 82 17.00 7.88 1.44
CA ASP A 82 17.22 8.66 2.67
C ASP A 82 15.95 9.42 3.07
N PHE A 83 15.31 10.08 2.10
CA PHE A 83 14.06 10.82 2.30
C PHE A 83 12.92 9.93 2.82
N LEU A 84 12.76 8.74 2.26
CA LEU A 84 11.71 7.80 2.65
C LEU A 84 11.98 7.19 4.04
N LEU A 85 13.24 6.86 4.34
CA LEU A 85 13.63 6.36 5.68
C LEU A 85 13.39 7.41 6.76
N GLU A 86 13.76 8.68 6.53
CA GLU A 86 13.51 9.76 7.47
C GLU A 86 12.01 9.88 7.76
N ALA A 87 11.18 9.92 6.72
CA ALA A 87 9.73 10.02 6.86
C ALA A 87 9.10 8.84 7.63
N LEU A 88 9.59 7.61 7.44
CA LEU A 88 9.13 6.42 8.15
C LEU A 88 9.54 6.46 9.62
N ASN A 89 10.81 6.78 9.91
CA ASN A 89 11.36 6.82 11.26
C ASN A 89 10.64 7.87 12.12
N ASP A 90 10.27 9.02 11.55
CA ASP A 90 9.51 10.09 12.24
C ASP A 90 8.13 9.62 12.74
N THR A 91 7.61 8.53 12.20
CA THR A 91 6.30 7.96 12.59
C THR A 91 6.39 6.77 13.53
N GLY A 92 7.61 6.33 13.89
CA GLY A 92 7.84 5.20 14.77
C GLY A 92 7.70 3.82 14.11
N VAL A 93 7.68 3.76 12.78
CA VAL A 93 7.78 2.49 12.04
C VAL A 93 9.18 1.90 12.22
N ASP A 94 9.26 0.62 12.58
CA ASP A 94 10.53 -0.11 12.63
C ASP A 94 11.03 -0.43 11.22
N THR A 95 12.06 0.28 10.80
CA THR A 95 12.68 0.20 9.48
C THR A 95 13.90 -0.74 9.43
N SER A 96 14.22 -1.44 10.52
CA SER A 96 15.39 -2.33 10.63
C SER A 96 15.40 -3.47 9.62
N TYR A 97 14.25 -3.77 9.04
CA TYR A 97 14.05 -4.85 8.07
C TYR A 97 14.05 -4.36 6.62
N ILE A 98 14.29 -3.08 6.39
CA ILE A 98 14.42 -2.55 5.03
C ILE A 98 15.82 -2.86 4.49
N ARG A 99 15.89 -3.47 3.31
CA ARG A 99 17.13 -3.70 2.57
C ARG A 99 17.43 -2.55 1.63
N HIS A 100 18.71 -2.41 1.29
CA HIS A 100 19.18 -1.52 0.24
C HIS A 100 19.76 -2.31 -0.93
N VAL A 101 19.52 -1.84 -2.15
CA VAL A 101 20.10 -2.35 -3.39
C VAL A 101 20.68 -1.18 -4.20
N ASP A 102 21.62 -1.47 -5.07
CA ASP A 102 22.12 -0.47 -6.00
C ASP A 102 21.01 -0.05 -6.97
N GLY A 103 20.87 1.26 -7.18
CA GLY A 103 19.91 1.83 -8.11
C GLY A 103 18.86 2.75 -7.45
N ALA A 104 17.80 3.04 -8.19
CA ALA A 104 16.78 3.98 -7.77
C ALA A 104 15.73 3.32 -6.86
N SER A 105 15.27 4.06 -5.87
CA SER A 105 14.06 3.73 -5.09
C SER A 105 12.80 3.80 -5.94
N GLY A 106 11.71 3.21 -5.45
CA GLY A 106 10.40 3.33 -6.08
C GLY A 106 9.98 4.80 -6.22
N THR A 107 9.35 5.13 -7.35
CA THR A 107 9.00 6.51 -7.69
C THR A 107 7.69 6.55 -8.44
N THR A 108 6.85 7.55 -8.15
CA THR A 108 5.71 7.91 -8.99
C THR A 108 5.86 9.32 -9.54
N VAL A 109 5.33 9.55 -10.74
CA VAL A 109 5.17 10.88 -11.32
C VAL A 109 3.69 11.14 -11.47
N ILE A 110 3.19 12.14 -10.74
CA ILE A 110 1.77 12.42 -10.60
C ILE A 110 1.48 13.82 -11.12
N THR A 111 0.56 13.94 -12.06
CA THR A 111 0.01 15.21 -12.48
C THR A 111 -1.45 15.27 -12.04
N VAL A 112 -1.84 16.36 -11.35
CA VAL A 112 -3.21 16.58 -10.88
C VAL A 112 -3.74 17.87 -11.48
N ASP A 113 -4.94 17.84 -12.05
CA ASP A 113 -5.57 19.04 -12.60
C ASP A 113 -6.47 19.77 -11.60
N ALA A 114 -7.07 20.90 -12.05
CA ALA A 114 -7.94 21.73 -11.23
C ALA A 114 -9.26 21.04 -10.84
N ALA A 115 -9.68 19.98 -11.55
CA ALA A 115 -10.86 19.17 -11.22
C ALA A 115 -10.56 18.04 -10.23
N GLY A 116 -9.26 17.81 -9.92
CA GLY A 116 -8.80 16.70 -9.08
C GLY A 116 -8.50 15.41 -9.85
N GLU A 117 -8.68 15.42 -11.18
CA GLU A 117 -8.30 14.31 -12.03
C GLU A 117 -6.79 14.16 -12.07
N ASN A 118 -6.29 12.92 -12.12
CA ASN A 118 -4.85 12.68 -12.11
C ASN A 118 -4.39 11.69 -13.18
N THR A 119 -3.10 11.77 -13.46
CA THR A 119 -2.36 10.75 -14.19
C THR A 119 -1.16 10.34 -13.36
N ILE A 120 -0.92 9.02 -13.26
CA ILE A 120 0.16 8.45 -12.46
C ILE A 120 1.01 7.55 -13.34
N VAL A 121 2.31 7.79 -13.33
CA VAL A 121 3.29 6.86 -13.90
C VAL A 121 4.10 6.28 -12.75
N TYR A 122 4.03 4.98 -12.56
CA TYR A 122 4.74 4.24 -11.52
C TYR A 122 6.01 3.60 -12.08
N SER A 123 7.13 3.87 -11.41
CA SER A 123 8.42 3.20 -11.65
C SER A 123 8.76 2.39 -10.40
N PRO A 124 8.72 1.05 -10.46
CA PRO A 124 8.92 0.20 -9.29
C PRO A 124 10.29 0.35 -8.64
N GLY A 125 11.34 0.61 -9.42
CA GLY A 125 12.70 0.75 -8.88
C GLY A 125 13.05 -0.41 -7.94
N SER A 126 13.52 -0.10 -6.75
CA SER A 126 13.89 -1.07 -5.73
C SER A 126 12.75 -1.96 -5.24
N ASN A 127 11.48 -1.55 -5.36
CA ASN A 127 10.33 -2.39 -4.98
C ASN A 127 10.28 -3.71 -5.76
N ALA A 128 10.82 -3.75 -6.99
CA ALA A 128 10.92 -4.96 -7.79
C ALA A 128 11.86 -6.03 -7.18
N TYR A 129 12.69 -5.66 -6.22
CA TYR A 129 13.63 -6.56 -5.53
C TYR A 129 13.11 -7.09 -4.19
N VAL A 130 11.87 -6.82 -3.84
CA VAL A 130 11.20 -7.50 -2.72
C VAL A 130 10.96 -8.95 -3.14
N SER A 131 11.90 -9.83 -2.79
CA SER A 131 11.92 -11.22 -3.28
C SER A 131 11.47 -12.22 -2.23
N VAL A 132 11.08 -13.42 -2.68
CA VAL A 132 10.71 -14.54 -1.81
C VAL A 132 11.86 -14.93 -0.88
N GLU A 133 13.11 -14.94 -1.38
CA GLU A 133 14.30 -15.27 -0.57
C GLU A 133 14.53 -14.24 0.54
N TYR A 134 14.30 -12.95 0.23
CA TYR A 134 14.37 -11.90 1.24
C TYR A 134 13.35 -12.15 2.35
N ILE A 135 12.11 -12.41 2.00
CA ILE A 135 11.02 -12.66 2.95
C ILE A 135 11.29 -13.91 3.78
N GLN A 136 11.73 -15.00 3.15
CA GLN A 136 12.09 -16.22 3.86
C GLN A 136 13.23 -16.01 4.86
N SER A 137 14.21 -15.17 4.53
CA SER A 137 15.31 -14.83 5.44
C SER A 137 14.86 -14.02 6.66
N MET A 138 13.69 -13.37 6.59
CA MET A 138 13.09 -12.57 7.66
C MET A 138 11.88 -13.24 8.34
N ARG A 139 11.66 -14.53 8.06
CA ARG A 139 10.48 -15.29 8.48
C ARG A 139 10.08 -15.04 9.92
N ASP A 140 10.98 -15.26 10.87
CA ASP A 140 10.68 -15.22 12.29
C ASP A 140 10.24 -13.80 12.74
N ASN A 141 10.86 -12.76 12.16
CA ASN A 141 10.49 -11.38 12.42
C ASN A 141 9.14 -11.02 11.77
N LEU A 142 8.92 -11.48 10.55
CA LEU A 142 7.69 -11.26 9.79
C LEU A 142 6.49 -11.89 10.50
N THR A 143 6.63 -13.13 10.95
CA THR A 143 5.54 -13.88 11.61
C THR A 143 5.35 -13.57 13.08
N SER A 144 6.19 -12.71 13.68
CA SER A 144 6.04 -12.27 15.08
C SER A 144 5.10 -11.06 15.24
N ALA A 145 4.04 -11.00 14.44
CA ALA A 145 2.99 -9.98 14.45
C ALA A 145 1.60 -10.64 14.56
N ASP A 146 0.57 -9.83 14.74
CA ASP A 146 -0.81 -10.27 14.78
C ASP A 146 -1.46 -10.18 13.40
N VAL A 147 -1.01 -9.21 12.60
CA VAL A 147 -1.55 -8.90 11.28
C VAL A 147 -0.42 -8.71 10.26
N LEU A 148 -0.62 -9.23 9.06
CA LEU A 148 0.16 -8.90 7.88
C LEU A 148 -0.63 -7.96 6.97
N GLY A 149 -0.04 -6.82 6.59
CA GLY A 149 -0.56 -5.91 5.56
C GLY A 149 0.20 -6.08 4.25
N LEU A 150 -0.53 -6.26 3.16
CA LEU A 150 -0.01 -6.44 1.80
C LEU A 150 -0.70 -5.49 0.82
N CYS A 151 0.01 -5.16 -0.26
CA CYS A 151 -0.53 -4.54 -1.47
C CYS A 151 0.17 -5.10 -2.71
N LEU A 152 -0.28 -4.71 -3.91
CA LEU A 152 0.18 -5.29 -5.17
C LEU A 152 1.27 -4.46 -5.89
N GLU A 153 1.96 -3.58 -5.20
CA GLU A 153 3.13 -2.83 -5.75
C GLU A 153 4.46 -3.60 -5.62
N SER A 154 4.41 -4.87 -5.20
CA SER A 154 5.55 -5.79 -5.13
C SER A 154 5.33 -6.99 -6.05
N PRO A 155 6.36 -7.79 -6.36
CA PRO A 155 6.18 -8.96 -7.21
C PRO A 155 5.10 -9.91 -6.66
N MET A 156 4.14 -10.29 -7.50
CA MET A 156 2.99 -11.11 -7.13
C MET A 156 3.39 -12.43 -6.46
N GLU A 157 4.46 -13.05 -6.93
CA GLU A 157 5.02 -14.26 -6.32
C GLU A 157 5.41 -14.03 -4.86
N THR A 158 6.02 -12.88 -4.56
CA THR A 158 6.42 -12.53 -3.19
C THR A 158 5.20 -12.22 -2.32
N VAL A 159 4.22 -11.48 -2.85
CA VAL A 159 2.96 -11.18 -2.14
C VAL A 159 2.25 -12.48 -1.76
N THR A 160 2.12 -13.42 -2.71
CA THR A 160 1.50 -14.73 -2.48
C THR A 160 2.27 -15.55 -1.43
N ALA A 161 3.60 -15.58 -1.54
CA ALA A 161 4.44 -16.30 -0.58
C ALA A 161 4.34 -15.71 0.84
N CYS A 162 4.27 -14.37 0.97
CA CYS A 162 4.08 -13.70 2.25
C CYS A 162 2.72 -14.03 2.87
N ALA A 163 1.65 -13.94 2.07
CA ALA A 163 0.30 -14.25 2.52
C ALA A 163 0.23 -15.67 3.10
N ARG A 164 0.68 -16.67 2.36
CA ARG A 164 0.71 -18.07 2.80
C ARG A 164 1.55 -18.27 4.06
N LEU A 165 2.77 -17.73 4.05
CA LEU A 165 3.69 -17.88 5.18
C LEU A 165 3.08 -17.35 6.49
N CYS A 166 2.43 -16.19 6.45
CA CYS A 166 1.83 -15.58 7.63
C CYS A 166 0.50 -16.22 8.00
N HIS A 167 -0.33 -16.60 7.02
CA HIS A 167 -1.56 -17.35 7.26
C HIS A 167 -1.28 -18.69 7.97
N ASP A 168 -0.30 -19.45 7.48
CA ASP A 168 0.11 -20.73 8.08
C ASP A 168 0.70 -20.55 9.49
N ALA A 169 1.24 -19.36 9.79
CA ALA A 169 1.71 -19.00 11.12
C ALA A 169 0.61 -18.46 12.04
N GLY A 170 -0.63 -18.31 11.54
CA GLY A 170 -1.80 -17.89 12.31
C GLY A 170 -2.02 -16.37 12.38
N LEU A 171 -1.33 -15.59 11.56
CA LEU A 171 -1.58 -14.14 11.45
C LEU A 171 -2.86 -13.89 10.65
N LYS A 172 -3.51 -12.75 10.91
CA LYS A 172 -4.52 -12.22 10.03
C LYS A 172 -3.87 -11.53 8.84
N VAL A 173 -4.26 -11.92 7.63
CA VAL A 173 -3.72 -11.36 6.38
C VAL A 173 -4.71 -10.38 5.78
N LEU A 174 -4.29 -9.12 5.66
CA LEU A 174 -5.00 -8.05 4.97
C LEU A 174 -4.33 -7.80 3.62
N LEU A 175 -5.05 -8.03 2.54
CA LEU A 175 -4.65 -7.73 1.17
C LEU A 175 -5.40 -6.50 0.68
N ASN A 176 -4.66 -5.47 0.29
CA ASN A 176 -5.17 -4.35 -0.49
C ASN A 176 -4.92 -4.66 -1.97
N ASP A 177 -5.99 -4.92 -2.75
CA ASP A 177 -5.91 -5.20 -4.19
C ASP A 177 -5.65 -3.93 -4.99
N SER A 178 -4.54 -3.30 -4.71
CA SER A 178 -4.14 -2.05 -5.36
C SER A 178 -2.62 -2.00 -5.61
N PRO A 179 -2.15 -1.69 -6.85
CA PRO A 179 -2.97 -1.45 -8.06
C PRO A 179 -3.82 -2.67 -8.42
N PHE A 180 -5.04 -2.42 -8.87
CA PHE A 180 -6.03 -3.47 -9.12
C PHE A 180 -5.55 -4.55 -10.09
N VAL A 181 -5.79 -5.81 -9.72
CA VAL A 181 -5.54 -6.99 -10.55
C VAL A 181 -6.79 -7.86 -10.58
N ALA A 182 -7.43 -7.96 -11.75
CA ALA A 182 -8.71 -8.67 -11.91
C ALA A 182 -8.62 -10.19 -11.63
N GLU A 183 -7.47 -10.81 -11.84
CA GLU A 183 -7.25 -12.24 -11.63
C GLU A 183 -6.13 -12.44 -10.61
N LEU A 184 -6.50 -12.57 -9.35
CA LEU A 184 -5.55 -12.89 -8.27
C LEU A 184 -5.29 -14.41 -8.22
N PRO A 185 -4.05 -14.84 -7.85
CA PRO A 185 -3.77 -16.24 -7.61
C PRO A 185 -4.71 -16.82 -6.52
N ALA A 186 -5.30 -17.99 -6.79
CA ALA A 186 -6.21 -18.63 -5.82
C ALA A 186 -5.57 -18.80 -4.44
N GLU A 187 -4.28 -19.16 -4.41
CA GLU A 187 -3.51 -19.32 -3.17
C GLU A 187 -3.38 -18.00 -2.38
N LEU A 188 -3.37 -16.83 -3.05
CA LEU A 188 -3.33 -15.53 -2.39
C LEU A 188 -4.69 -15.21 -1.76
N ILE A 189 -5.78 -15.49 -2.48
CA ILE A 189 -7.15 -15.29 -1.99
C ILE A 189 -7.41 -16.19 -0.78
N GLU A 190 -7.08 -17.49 -0.87
CA GLU A 190 -7.26 -18.47 0.20
C GLU A 190 -6.46 -18.12 1.47
N ALA A 191 -5.31 -17.47 1.32
CA ALA A 191 -4.47 -17.06 2.44
C ALA A 191 -4.82 -15.67 2.99
N SER A 192 -5.79 -14.95 2.39
CA SER A 192 -6.20 -13.60 2.80
C SER A 192 -7.49 -13.67 3.64
N ASP A 193 -7.45 -13.08 4.84
CA ASP A 193 -8.63 -12.97 5.71
C ASP A 193 -9.48 -11.73 5.40
N ILE A 194 -8.84 -10.67 4.90
CA ILE A 194 -9.47 -9.38 4.63
C ILE A 194 -8.98 -8.89 3.26
N LEU A 195 -9.92 -8.61 2.37
CA LEU A 195 -9.65 -7.95 1.10
C LEU A 195 -10.12 -6.49 1.19
N LEU A 196 -9.21 -5.56 0.97
CA LEU A 196 -9.48 -4.12 0.96
C LEU A 196 -9.48 -3.64 -0.49
N VAL A 197 -10.61 -3.08 -0.90
CA VAL A 197 -10.85 -2.53 -2.23
C VAL A 197 -11.67 -1.24 -2.11
N ASN A 198 -11.57 -0.36 -3.10
CA ASN A 198 -12.51 0.75 -3.24
C ASN A 198 -13.74 0.31 -4.06
N GLU A 199 -14.71 1.20 -4.23
CA GLU A 199 -15.97 0.94 -4.95
C GLU A 199 -15.72 0.49 -6.40
N HIS A 200 -14.80 1.17 -7.07
CA HIS A 200 -14.44 0.87 -8.46
C HIS A 200 -13.77 -0.51 -8.59
N GLU A 201 -12.81 -0.81 -7.72
CA GLU A 201 -12.13 -2.11 -7.65
C GLU A 201 -13.14 -3.23 -7.31
N MET A 202 -14.09 -2.96 -6.41
CA MET A 202 -15.14 -3.92 -6.05
C MET A 202 -16.05 -4.24 -7.24
N ALA A 203 -16.50 -3.20 -7.97
CA ALA A 203 -17.33 -3.39 -9.16
C ALA A 203 -16.60 -4.23 -10.23
N GLN A 204 -15.31 -3.98 -10.41
CA GLN A 204 -14.48 -4.75 -11.33
C GLN A 204 -14.29 -6.21 -10.90
N LEU A 205 -14.10 -6.47 -9.60
CA LEU A 205 -13.99 -7.84 -9.06
C LEU A 205 -15.27 -8.64 -9.23
N LEU A 206 -16.43 -7.98 -9.11
CA LEU A 206 -17.73 -8.60 -9.23
C LEU A 206 -18.23 -8.69 -10.70
N ASP A 207 -17.48 -8.12 -11.65
CA ASP A 207 -17.88 -8.00 -13.06
C ASP A 207 -19.25 -7.35 -13.24
N ILE A 208 -19.51 -6.27 -12.47
CA ILE A 208 -20.74 -5.49 -12.51
C ILE A 208 -20.46 -4.04 -12.90
N ALA A 209 -21.49 -3.32 -13.34
CA ALA A 209 -21.42 -1.87 -13.45
C ALA A 209 -21.28 -1.26 -12.04
N GLU A 210 -20.43 -0.25 -11.90
CA GLU A 210 -20.33 0.49 -10.65
C GLU A 210 -21.69 1.11 -10.31
N PRO A 211 -22.26 0.82 -9.12
CA PRO A 211 -23.55 1.39 -8.72
C PRO A 211 -23.49 2.91 -8.66
N ASP A 212 -24.52 3.59 -9.14
CA ASP A 212 -24.70 5.02 -8.92
C ASP A 212 -24.89 5.26 -7.40
N ASP A 213 -24.19 6.25 -6.86
CA ASP A 213 -24.21 6.72 -5.48
C ASP A 213 -25.05 5.90 -4.46
N ASP A 214 -24.37 5.19 -3.57
CA ASP A 214 -24.92 4.55 -2.34
C ASP A 214 -25.83 3.29 -2.49
N ASP A 215 -26.03 2.74 -3.69
CA ASP A 215 -26.92 1.57 -3.87
C ASP A 215 -26.20 0.19 -3.79
N TRP A 216 -25.11 0.13 -3.02
CA TRP A 216 -24.39 -1.12 -2.75
C TRP A 216 -25.22 -2.09 -1.90
N ASP A 217 -26.17 -1.59 -1.10
CA ASP A 217 -27.08 -2.40 -0.27
C ASP A 217 -28.11 -3.20 -1.08
N GLY A 218 -28.34 -2.84 -2.35
CA GLY A 218 -29.25 -3.51 -3.25
C GLY A 218 -28.66 -4.69 -4.03
N LEU A 219 -27.37 -4.96 -3.87
CA LEU A 219 -26.72 -6.09 -4.53
C LEU A 219 -27.04 -7.42 -3.82
N ASP A 220 -27.41 -8.43 -4.62
CA ASP A 220 -27.57 -9.82 -4.15
C ASP A 220 -26.17 -10.44 -4.02
N TRP A 221 -25.63 -10.45 -2.81
CA TRP A 221 -24.29 -10.98 -2.45
C TRP A 221 -24.25 -12.51 -2.40
#